data_fc78790547b15ab50eed16cf4a64552a
#
_entry.id   fc78790547b15ab50eed16cf4a64552a
#
_cell.length_a   1.000
_cell.length_b   1.000
_cell.length_c   1.000
_cell.angle_alpha   90.00
_cell.angle_beta   90.00
_cell.angle_gamma   90.00
#
_symmetry.space_group_name_H-M   'P 1'
#
loop_
_entity.id
_entity.type
_entity.pdbx_description
1 polymer ?
#
loop_
_entity_poly.entity_id
_entity_poly.type
_entity_poly.pdbx_seq_one_letter_code
_entity_poly.pdbx_strand_id
1 'polypeptide(L)'
;MKKVLLITLCVAIPMVGFAQKKKKKGEEPVVEAPVVTTLSDEECMTNLSLFHESVKNNQFEEAYGFWLPVYQSRPDMNKAIYTDGTKILDYRYQQATDENLKKALRDSIMQLHDDRIKYFDEAKYPDEYVLGVKAMDYLTYFQEDELALPAYGWMKESVTALGAKAQITVLRKFVELSYNIYKSNTEQYGDQFLADYQLASAALEQIAAAGGKNAEHATSQKAYVDRLYAASGAADCGQMDQMYASVVNESASDLEKLGSIMKLYRRLGCTESDVYFAAAEHAHKLQPTSESAAGCAQMCLKKNDLNGALEYYKQALSMATVDEDKADYLYRMATIYVSLNNLQQGASYAYQALDLAPEDGRCYLVIGICYAGAKIYDDPILARSVFWIACDMFQKAKQVDSSCATDANKLIATYRQYFPTKEDVFFHKELNDGAAFRVGGWINKSTICRSKAE
;
A
#
# COMPACT_ATOMS: atom_id res chain seq x y z
N MET A 1 -41.84 -29.02 0.33
CA MET A 1 -42.39 -28.75 -0.99
C MET A 1 -43.05 -27.38 -0.96
N LYS A 2 -42.34 -26.34 -1.38
CA LYS A 2 -42.88 -25.02 -1.71
C LYS A 2 -42.21 -24.63 -3.01
N LYS A 3 -42.97 -24.67 -4.09
CA LYS A 3 -42.58 -24.24 -5.43
C LYS A 3 -42.47 -22.70 -5.40
N VAL A 4 -41.26 -22.18 -5.55
CA VAL A 4 -41.04 -20.75 -5.83
C VAL A 4 -41.14 -20.59 -7.34
N LEU A 5 -42.17 -19.87 -7.78
CA LEU A 5 -42.41 -19.48 -9.16
C LEU A 5 -41.41 -18.34 -9.49
N LEU A 6 -40.36 -18.67 -10.22
CA LEU A 6 -39.47 -17.65 -10.79
C LEU A 6 -40.16 -17.03 -12.00
N ILE A 7 -40.56 -15.78 -11.85
CA ILE A 7 -41.04 -14.96 -12.97
C ILE A 7 -39.80 -14.50 -13.74
N THR A 8 -39.56 -15.12 -14.89
CA THR A 8 -38.53 -14.70 -15.84
C THR A 8 -39.02 -13.41 -16.51
N LEU A 9 -38.43 -12.28 -16.11
CA LEU A 9 -38.71 -10.98 -16.74
C LEU A 9 -37.93 -10.92 -18.06
N CYS A 10 -38.55 -11.32 -19.16
CA CYS A 10 -38.05 -11.09 -20.52
C CYS A 10 -38.11 -9.57 -20.79
N VAL A 11 -37.00 -8.89 -20.74
CA VAL A 11 -36.90 -7.50 -21.20
C VAL A 11 -36.92 -7.50 -22.74
N ALA A 12 -38.07 -7.23 -23.30
CA ALA A 12 -38.23 -7.02 -24.75
C ALA A 12 -37.68 -5.63 -25.11
N ILE A 13 -36.54 -5.57 -25.78
CA ILE A 13 -35.99 -4.33 -26.35
C ILE A 13 -36.81 -3.94 -27.56
N PRO A 14 -37.48 -2.77 -27.62
CA PRO A 14 -38.29 -2.37 -28.77
C PRO A 14 -37.41 -2.08 -30.00
N MET A 15 -37.65 -2.78 -31.07
CA MET A 15 -37.08 -2.46 -32.39
C MET A 15 -37.72 -1.16 -32.92
N VAL A 16 -36.96 -0.10 -33.05
CA VAL A 16 -37.36 1.09 -33.81
C VAL A 16 -36.90 0.88 -35.25
N GLY A 17 -37.79 0.33 -36.07
CA GLY A 17 -37.60 0.29 -37.51
C GLY A 17 -37.94 1.65 -38.12
N PHE A 18 -36.99 2.27 -38.81
CA PHE A 18 -37.28 3.42 -39.68
C PHE A 18 -37.97 3.01 -40.94
N ALA A 19 -39.30 3.11 -40.96
CA ALA A 19 -40.09 3.12 -42.20
C ALA A 19 -40.85 4.45 -42.24
N GLN A 20 -40.43 5.35 -43.15
CA GLN A 20 -41.21 6.52 -43.51
C GLN A 20 -42.52 6.08 -44.20
N LYS A 21 -43.67 6.27 -43.52
CA LYS A 21 -44.97 6.43 -44.20
C LYS A 21 -45.92 7.34 -43.43
N LYS A 22 -46.56 8.23 -44.19
CA LYS A 22 -47.46 9.35 -43.88
C LYS A 22 -48.49 9.14 -42.77
N LYS A 23 -48.63 10.16 -41.96
CA LYS A 23 -49.66 10.38 -40.93
C LYS A 23 -51.09 10.00 -41.40
N LYS A 24 -51.76 9.13 -40.59
CA LYS A 24 -53.22 9.20 -40.33
C LYS A 24 -53.41 9.13 -38.80
N LYS A 25 -54.38 9.92 -38.34
CA LYS A 25 -54.71 10.23 -36.95
C LYS A 25 -55.55 9.11 -36.35
N GLY A 26 -55.21 8.63 -35.15
CA GLY A 26 -56.11 8.01 -34.19
C GLY A 26 -56.22 6.48 -34.30
N GLU A 27 -55.28 5.79 -33.57
CA GLU A 27 -55.49 4.49 -32.95
C GLU A 27 -54.22 4.27 -32.10
N GLU A 28 -54.39 3.92 -30.82
CA GLU A 28 -53.27 3.57 -29.94
C GLU A 28 -52.58 2.28 -30.50
N PRO A 29 -51.24 2.20 -30.59
CA PRO A 29 -50.61 0.97 -31.08
C PRO A 29 -50.71 -0.08 -29.98
N VAL A 30 -51.44 -1.15 -30.27
CA VAL A 30 -51.28 -2.44 -29.58
C VAL A 30 -49.84 -2.92 -29.85
N VAL A 31 -48.99 -2.94 -28.84
CA VAL A 31 -47.64 -3.49 -28.91
C VAL A 31 -47.78 -5.02 -28.98
N GLU A 32 -47.78 -5.56 -30.18
CA GLU A 32 -47.61 -7.00 -30.38
C GLU A 32 -46.24 -7.40 -29.83
N ALA A 33 -46.23 -8.37 -28.91
CA ALA A 33 -44.98 -9.00 -28.46
C ALA A 33 -44.25 -9.58 -29.68
N PRO A 34 -42.89 -9.42 -29.77
CA PRO A 34 -42.14 -9.95 -30.91
C PRO A 34 -42.38 -11.48 -31.01
N VAL A 35 -42.83 -11.94 -32.15
CA VAL A 35 -42.92 -13.36 -32.48
C VAL A 35 -41.49 -13.89 -32.48
N VAL A 36 -41.12 -14.67 -31.45
CA VAL A 36 -39.87 -15.41 -31.41
C VAL A 36 -39.92 -16.48 -32.47
N THR A 37 -39.43 -16.19 -33.66
CA THR A 37 -39.21 -17.18 -34.72
C THR A 37 -37.98 -17.99 -34.28
N THR A 38 -38.20 -19.21 -33.80
CA THR A 38 -37.13 -20.18 -33.57
C THR A 38 -36.51 -20.56 -34.90
N LEU A 39 -35.24 -20.22 -35.11
CA LEU A 39 -34.49 -20.62 -36.30
C LEU A 39 -34.22 -22.13 -36.28
N SER A 40 -34.20 -22.76 -37.47
CA SER A 40 -33.63 -24.08 -37.64
C SER A 40 -32.13 -24.12 -37.39
N ASP A 41 -31.55 -25.28 -37.14
CA ASP A 41 -30.11 -25.44 -36.93
C ASP A 41 -29.28 -24.93 -38.12
N GLU A 42 -29.74 -25.13 -39.35
CA GLU A 42 -29.09 -24.66 -40.57
C GLU A 42 -29.09 -23.12 -40.66
N GLU A 43 -30.23 -22.50 -40.36
CA GLU A 43 -30.35 -21.05 -40.30
C GLU A 43 -29.48 -20.45 -39.17
N CYS A 44 -29.41 -21.11 -38.01
CA CYS A 44 -28.51 -20.72 -36.92
C CYS A 44 -27.04 -20.79 -37.34
N MET A 45 -26.61 -21.84 -38.02
CA MET A 45 -25.23 -21.97 -38.53
C MET A 45 -24.90 -20.90 -39.57
N THR A 46 -25.82 -20.57 -40.44
CA THR A 46 -25.66 -19.52 -41.44
C THR A 46 -25.53 -18.16 -40.76
N ASN A 47 -26.45 -17.82 -39.87
CA ASN A 47 -26.42 -16.55 -39.14
C ASN A 47 -25.21 -16.44 -38.23
N LEU A 48 -24.73 -17.53 -37.59
CA LEU A 48 -23.50 -17.59 -36.80
C LEU A 48 -22.28 -17.19 -37.66
N SER A 49 -22.20 -17.72 -38.87
CA SER A 49 -21.10 -17.38 -39.79
C SER A 49 -21.18 -15.91 -40.22
N LEU A 50 -22.38 -15.40 -40.51
CA LEU A 50 -22.61 -14.03 -40.95
C LEU A 50 -22.26 -13.02 -39.82
N PHE A 51 -22.77 -13.19 -38.57
CA PHE A 51 -22.46 -12.25 -37.52
C PHE A 51 -20.97 -12.29 -37.15
N HIS A 52 -20.37 -13.48 -37.13
CA HIS A 52 -18.93 -13.59 -36.81
C HIS A 52 -18.07 -12.87 -37.86
N GLU A 53 -18.40 -12.97 -39.13
CA GLU A 53 -17.71 -12.24 -40.20
C GLU A 53 -17.96 -10.71 -40.10
N SER A 54 -19.22 -10.31 -39.85
CA SER A 54 -19.58 -8.91 -39.67
C SER A 54 -18.83 -8.29 -38.47
N VAL A 55 -18.68 -9.03 -37.35
CA VAL A 55 -17.86 -8.56 -36.17
C VAL A 55 -16.41 -8.42 -36.56
N LYS A 56 -15.82 -9.35 -37.31
CA LYS A 56 -14.42 -9.22 -37.80
C LYS A 56 -14.21 -7.98 -38.65
N ASN A 57 -15.23 -7.61 -39.43
CA ASN A 57 -15.23 -6.44 -40.30
C ASN A 57 -15.69 -5.15 -39.58
N ASN A 58 -15.90 -5.16 -38.23
CA ASN A 58 -16.41 -4.06 -37.42
C ASN A 58 -17.82 -3.56 -37.87
N GLN A 59 -18.63 -4.42 -38.49
CA GLN A 59 -20.00 -4.14 -38.94
C GLN A 59 -21.00 -4.56 -37.86
N PHE A 60 -20.93 -3.92 -36.66
CA PHE A 60 -21.63 -4.39 -35.46
C PHE A 60 -23.16 -4.26 -35.53
N GLU A 61 -23.69 -3.25 -36.20
CA GLU A 61 -25.17 -3.14 -36.40
C GLU A 61 -25.73 -4.24 -37.30
N GLU A 62 -25.00 -4.59 -38.37
CA GLU A 62 -25.36 -5.72 -39.21
C GLU A 62 -25.22 -7.03 -38.43
N ALA A 63 -24.12 -7.19 -37.69
CA ALA A 63 -23.89 -8.35 -36.86
C ALA A 63 -25.00 -8.59 -35.85
N TYR A 64 -25.57 -7.53 -35.24
CA TYR A 64 -26.66 -7.63 -34.29
C TYR A 64 -27.91 -8.33 -34.88
N GLY A 65 -28.22 -7.99 -36.12
CA GLY A 65 -29.39 -8.58 -36.81
C GLY A 65 -29.27 -10.10 -37.00
N PHE A 66 -28.07 -10.61 -37.25
CA PHE A 66 -27.80 -12.04 -37.36
C PHE A 66 -27.57 -12.72 -36.01
N TRP A 67 -26.94 -12.02 -35.06
CA TRP A 67 -26.58 -12.55 -33.75
C TRP A 67 -27.80 -12.80 -32.86
N LEU A 68 -28.71 -11.85 -32.75
CA LEU A 68 -29.82 -11.92 -31.81
C LEU A 68 -30.75 -13.16 -32.05
N PRO A 69 -31.14 -13.50 -33.28
CA PRO A 69 -31.92 -14.70 -33.52
C PRO A 69 -31.20 -15.99 -33.16
N VAL A 70 -29.88 -16.09 -33.36
CA VAL A 70 -29.10 -17.26 -32.98
C VAL A 70 -29.02 -17.37 -31.46
N TYR A 71 -28.73 -16.27 -30.77
CA TYR A 71 -28.66 -16.22 -29.30
C TYR A 71 -29.99 -16.66 -28.65
N GLN A 72 -31.13 -16.24 -29.24
CA GLN A 72 -32.45 -16.61 -28.74
C GLN A 72 -32.83 -18.08 -29.04
N SER A 73 -32.38 -18.61 -30.17
CA SER A 73 -32.79 -19.95 -30.64
C SER A 73 -31.87 -21.06 -30.14
N ARG A 74 -30.55 -20.84 -30.18
CA ARG A 74 -29.52 -21.85 -29.88
C ARG A 74 -28.35 -21.26 -29.11
N PRO A 75 -28.60 -20.86 -27.87
CA PRO A 75 -27.53 -20.28 -27.00
C PRO A 75 -26.38 -21.27 -26.73
N ASP A 76 -26.61 -22.56 -26.87
CA ASP A 76 -25.64 -23.64 -26.67
C ASP A 76 -24.73 -23.91 -27.88
N MET A 77 -25.00 -23.30 -29.03
CA MET A 77 -24.41 -23.71 -30.31
C MET A 77 -22.92 -23.38 -30.43
N ASN A 78 -22.51 -22.18 -30.04
CA ASN A 78 -21.12 -21.74 -30.22
C ASN A 78 -20.74 -20.62 -29.26
N LYS A 79 -19.48 -20.64 -28.78
CA LYS A 79 -18.90 -19.61 -27.93
C LYS A 79 -18.94 -18.20 -28.54
N ALA A 80 -18.85 -18.09 -29.87
CA ALA A 80 -18.90 -16.79 -30.54
C ALA A 80 -20.20 -16.03 -30.25
N ILE A 81 -21.30 -16.71 -29.92
CA ILE A 81 -22.56 -16.11 -29.50
C ILE A 81 -22.30 -15.16 -28.30
N TYR A 82 -21.45 -15.56 -27.38
CA TYR A 82 -21.10 -14.78 -26.16
C TYR A 82 -19.96 -13.81 -26.39
N THR A 83 -18.87 -14.29 -27.00
CA THR A 83 -17.65 -13.43 -27.15
C THR A 83 -17.81 -12.31 -28.18
N ASP A 84 -18.56 -12.57 -29.24
CA ASP A 84 -18.88 -11.55 -30.25
C ASP A 84 -20.14 -10.77 -29.84
N GLY A 85 -21.09 -11.43 -29.17
CA GLY A 85 -22.27 -10.78 -28.58
C GLY A 85 -21.89 -9.65 -27.61
N THR A 86 -20.90 -9.85 -26.75
CA THR A 86 -20.39 -8.77 -25.86
C THR A 86 -19.89 -7.58 -26.69
N LYS A 87 -19.11 -7.80 -27.76
CA LYS A 87 -18.61 -6.72 -28.63
C LYS A 87 -19.75 -5.99 -29.36
N ILE A 88 -20.75 -6.74 -29.82
CA ILE A 88 -21.94 -6.17 -30.49
C ILE A 88 -22.72 -5.27 -29.51
N LEU A 89 -22.97 -5.77 -28.31
CA LEU A 89 -23.71 -5.03 -27.30
C LEU A 89 -22.89 -3.82 -26.77
N ASP A 90 -21.56 -3.96 -26.62
CA ASP A 90 -20.67 -2.85 -26.26
C ASP A 90 -20.72 -1.74 -27.32
N TYR A 91 -20.58 -2.07 -28.60
CA TYR A 91 -20.71 -1.08 -29.66
C TYR A 91 -22.05 -0.33 -29.57
N ARG A 92 -23.15 -1.04 -29.40
CA ARG A 92 -24.49 -0.43 -29.26
C ARG A 92 -24.59 0.44 -28.00
N TYR A 93 -23.98 0.03 -26.89
CA TYR A 93 -23.90 0.83 -25.68
C TYR A 93 -23.16 2.16 -25.91
N GLN A 94 -22.04 2.11 -26.63
CA GLN A 94 -21.25 3.31 -26.95
C GLN A 94 -21.99 4.28 -27.89
N GLN A 95 -22.83 3.75 -28.80
CA GLN A 95 -23.64 4.57 -29.72
C GLN A 95 -24.93 5.09 -29.09
N ALA A 96 -25.40 4.49 -28.00
CA ALA A 96 -26.66 4.89 -27.36
C ALA A 96 -26.55 6.29 -26.73
N THR A 97 -27.54 7.12 -26.98
CA THR A 97 -27.69 8.46 -26.36
C THR A 97 -28.81 8.49 -25.32
N ASP A 98 -29.71 7.51 -25.34
CA ASP A 98 -30.78 7.36 -24.36
C ASP A 98 -30.30 6.55 -23.15
N GLU A 99 -30.43 7.12 -21.94
CA GLU A 99 -29.93 6.49 -20.72
C GLU A 99 -30.70 5.21 -20.34
N ASN A 100 -31.97 5.08 -20.70
CA ASN A 100 -32.70 3.83 -20.44
C ASN A 100 -32.21 2.73 -21.37
N LEU A 101 -31.88 3.06 -22.64
CA LEU A 101 -31.28 2.12 -23.57
C LEU A 101 -29.88 1.70 -23.10
N LYS A 102 -29.05 2.64 -22.65
CA LYS A 102 -27.73 2.29 -22.05
C LYS A 102 -27.88 1.32 -20.89
N LYS A 103 -28.81 1.63 -19.97
CA LYS A 103 -29.10 0.77 -18.84
C LYS A 103 -29.51 -0.65 -19.30
N ALA A 104 -30.45 -0.76 -20.26
CA ALA A 104 -30.86 -2.05 -20.79
C ALA A 104 -29.72 -2.82 -21.47
N LEU A 105 -28.84 -2.12 -22.19
CA LEU A 105 -27.70 -2.75 -22.87
C LEU A 105 -26.66 -3.28 -21.88
N ARG A 106 -26.29 -2.50 -20.83
CA ARG A 106 -25.36 -3.00 -19.80
C ARG A 106 -25.94 -4.19 -19.03
N ASP A 107 -27.24 -4.14 -18.70
CA ASP A 107 -27.92 -5.26 -18.05
C ASP A 107 -27.92 -6.51 -18.97
N SER A 108 -28.10 -6.30 -20.29
CA SER A 108 -28.00 -7.38 -21.29
C SER A 108 -26.59 -7.96 -21.40
N ILE A 109 -25.53 -7.15 -21.26
CA ILE A 109 -24.15 -7.65 -21.23
C ILE A 109 -23.93 -8.54 -19.99
N MET A 110 -24.44 -8.13 -18.81
CA MET A 110 -24.35 -8.97 -17.61
C MET A 110 -25.10 -10.29 -17.77
N GLN A 111 -26.31 -10.24 -18.35
CA GLN A 111 -27.11 -11.44 -18.63
C GLN A 111 -26.42 -12.37 -19.63
N LEU A 112 -25.74 -11.80 -20.62
CA LEU A 112 -25.01 -12.61 -21.63
C LEU A 112 -23.91 -13.48 -20.99
N HIS A 113 -23.23 -12.96 -19.95
CA HIS A 113 -22.27 -13.76 -19.19
C HIS A 113 -22.95 -14.87 -18.37
N ASP A 114 -24.09 -14.58 -17.72
CA ASP A 114 -24.85 -15.57 -16.97
C ASP A 114 -25.37 -16.68 -17.87
N ASP A 115 -25.84 -16.31 -19.07
CA ASP A 115 -26.31 -17.29 -20.08
C ASP A 115 -25.16 -18.11 -20.66
N ARG A 116 -23.96 -17.51 -20.78
CA ARG A 116 -22.77 -18.29 -21.16
C ARG A 116 -22.45 -19.37 -20.14
N ILE A 117 -22.46 -19.06 -18.86
CA ILE A 117 -22.24 -20.02 -17.76
C ILE A 117 -23.34 -21.11 -17.80
N LYS A 118 -24.57 -20.71 -18.07
CA LYS A 118 -25.73 -21.62 -18.06
C LYS A 118 -25.81 -22.58 -19.25
N TYR A 119 -25.44 -22.11 -20.43
CA TYR A 119 -25.72 -22.84 -21.69
C TYR A 119 -24.46 -23.32 -22.41
N PHE A 120 -23.26 -22.82 -22.06
CA PHE A 120 -22.05 -23.12 -22.80
C PHE A 120 -20.89 -23.50 -21.89
N ASP A 121 -20.71 -24.82 -21.67
CA ASP A 121 -19.62 -25.37 -20.90
C ASP A 121 -18.37 -25.59 -21.78
N GLU A 122 -17.22 -25.05 -21.38
CA GLU A 122 -15.95 -25.21 -22.08
C GLU A 122 -14.80 -25.42 -21.07
N ALA A 123 -14.22 -26.61 -21.07
CA ALA A 123 -13.13 -26.97 -20.13
C ALA A 123 -11.93 -26.01 -20.15
N LYS A 124 -11.67 -25.32 -21.27
CA LYS A 124 -10.59 -24.35 -21.41
C LYS A 124 -10.92 -23.01 -20.74
N TYR A 125 -12.18 -22.64 -20.67
CA TYR A 125 -12.67 -21.40 -20.10
C TYR A 125 -13.86 -21.71 -19.18
N PRO A 126 -13.60 -22.28 -18.00
CA PRO A 126 -14.65 -22.70 -17.07
C PRO A 126 -15.46 -21.49 -16.56
N ASP A 127 -16.53 -21.76 -15.84
CA ASP A 127 -17.45 -20.75 -15.34
C ASP A 127 -16.75 -19.66 -14.55
N GLU A 128 -15.76 -20.03 -13.74
CA GLU A 128 -14.98 -19.09 -12.92
C GLU A 128 -14.13 -18.15 -13.79
N TYR A 129 -13.69 -18.59 -14.97
CA TYR A 129 -13.05 -17.70 -15.94
C TYR A 129 -14.05 -16.67 -16.49
N VAL A 130 -15.28 -17.10 -16.77
CA VAL A 130 -16.35 -16.23 -17.26
C VAL A 130 -16.75 -15.22 -16.19
N LEU A 131 -16.80 -15.63 -14.90
CA LEU A 131 -17.04 -14.72 -13.77
C LEU A 131 -15.98 -13.61 -13.69
N GLY A 132 -14.71 -13.93 -13.90
CA GLY A 132 -13.65 -12.93 -13.98
C GLY A 132 -13.87 -11.91 -15.10
N VAL A 133 -14.29 -12.35 -16.29
CA VAL A 133 -14.63 -11.46 -17.42
C VAL A 133 -15.87 -10.61 -17.10
N LYS A 134 -16.93 -11.23 -16.58
CA LYS A 134 -18.16 -10.54 -16.15
C LYS A 134 -17.86 -9.41 -15.16
N ALA A 135 -16.99 -9.67 -14.19
CA ALA A 135 -16.58 -8.67 -13.22
C ALA A 135 -15.85 -7.49 -13.87
N MET A 136 -14.97 -7.73 -14.84
CA MET A 136 -14.28 -6.66 -15.58
C MET A 136 -15.26 -5.81 -16.39
N ASP A 137 -16.25 -6.42 -17.03
CA ASP A 137 -17.29 -5.69 -17.76
C ASP A 137 -18.18 -4.91 -16.80
N TYR A 138 -18.53 -5.47 -15.63
CA TYR A 138 -19.26 -4.73 -14.59
C TYR A 138 -18.55 -3.43 -14.21
N LEU A 139 -17.25 -3.47 -13.96
CA LEU A 139 -16.46 -2.27 -13.64
C LEU A 139 -16.44 -1.25 -14.79
N THR A 140 -16.62 -1.69 -16.01
CA THR A 140 -16.68 -0.81 -17.19
C THR A 140 -18.01 -0.07 -17.29
N TYR A 141 -19.12 -0.75 -17.00
CA TYR A 141 -20.47 -0.23 -17.28
C TYR A 141 -21.22 0.29 -16.05
N PHE A 142 -20.77 -0.04 -14.82
CA PHE A 142 -21.41 0.36 -13.57
C PHE A 142 -20.46 1.22 -12.71
N GLN A 143 -19.90 2.26 -13.33
CA GLN A 143 -18.90 3.13 -12.69
C GLN A 143 -19.45 3.92 -11.48
N GLU A 144 -20.77 4.05 -11.37
CA GLU A 144 -21.45 4.67 -10.23
C GLU A 144 -21.45 3.80 -8.96
N ASP A 145 -21.18 2.50 -9.07
CA ASP A 145 -21.03 1.59 -7.91
C ASP A 145 -19.59 1.65 -7.37
N GLU A 146 -19.35 2.57 -6.43
CA GLU A 146 -18.01 2.82 -5.90
C GLU A 146 -17.31 1.60 -5.27
N LEU A 147 -18.08 0.73 -4.62
CA LEU A 147 -17.54 -0.48 -3.98
C LEU A 147 -17.56 -1.70 -4.90
N ALA A 148 -18.41 -1.68 -5.93
CA ALA A 148 -18.56 -2.74 -6.91
C ALA A 148 -18.61 -4.16 -6.29
N LEU A 149 -19.39 -4.30 -5.19
CA LEU A 149 -19.47 -5.56 -4.43
C LEU A 149 -19.84 -6.78 -5.28
N PRO A 150 -20.73 -6.70 -6.29
CA PRO A 150 -21.00 -7.82 -7.19
C PRO A 150 -19.74 -8.25 -7.95
N ALA A 151 -18.99 -7.31 -8.53
CA ALA A 151 -17.75 -7.59 -9.25
C ALA A 151 -16.68 -8.19 -8.32
N TYR A 152 -16.55 -7.66 -7.10
CA TYR A 152 -15.66 -8.24 -6.11
C TYR A 152 -16.01 -9.70 -5.81
N GLY A 153 -17.30 -10.04 -5.62
CA GLY A 153 -17.75 -11.41 -5.35
C GLY A 153 -17.37 -12.37 -6.48
N TRP A 154 -17.65 -12.00 -7.74
CA TRP A 154 -17.30 -12.80 -8.91
C TRP A 154 -15.78 -12.93 -9.10
N MET A 155 -15.00 -11.86 -8.86
CA MET A 155 -13.53 -11.95 -8.92
C MET A 155 -12.98 -12.86 -7.82
N LYS A 156 -13.52 -12.79 -6.61
CA LYS A 156 -13.10 -13.66 -5.51
C LYS A 156 -13.31 -15.14 -5.83
N GLU A 157 -14.47 -15.48 -6.37
CA GLU A 157 -14.76 -16.84 -6.83
C GLU A 157 -13.80 -17.28 -7.93
N SER A 158 -13.63 -16.46 -8.97
CA SER A 158 -12.71 -16.69 -10.08
C SER A 158 -11.26 -16.90 -9.61
N VAL A 159 -10.74 -16.01 -8.79
CA VAL A 159 -9.36 -16.07 -8.33
C VAL A 159 -9.12 -17.26 -7.39
N THR A 160 -10.09 -17.56 -6.52
CA THR A 160 -10.00 -18.69 -5.58
C THR A 160 -9.95 -20.04 -6.35
N ALA A 161 -10.79 -20.20 -7.36
CA ALA A 161 -10.86 -21.45 -8.11
C ALA A 161 -9.70 -21.63 -9.11
N LEU A 162 -9.28 -20.54 -9.77
CA LEU A 162 -8.31 -20.61 -10.86
C LEU A 162 -6.86 -20.39 -10.42
N GLY A 163 -6.61 -19.65 -9.36
CA GLY A 163 -5.25 -19.31 -8.92
C GLY A 163 -4.42 -18.70 -10.04
N ALA A 164 -3.29 -19.31 -10.37
CA ALA A 164 -2.40 -18.89 -11.46
C ALA A 164 -2.98 -19.07 -12.88
N LYS A 165 -4.13 -19.69 -13.04
CA LYS A 165 -4.85 -19.75 -14.33
C LYS A 165 -5.80 -18.56 -14.53
N ALA A 166 -6.05 -17.76 -13.50
CA ALA A 166 -6.83 -16.54 -13.61
C ALA A 166 -6.13 -15.51 -14.50
N GLN A 167 -6.89 -14.59 -15.06
CA GLN A 167 -6.34 -13.50 -15.86
C GLN A 167 -5.56 -12.53 -14.95
N ILE A 168 -4.37 -12.11 -15.39
CA ILE A 168 -3.50 -11.18 -14.63
C ILE A 168 -4.23 -9.88 -14.29
N THR A 169 -5.05 -9.36 -15.21
CA THR A 169 -5.86 -8.17 -15.00
C THR A 169 -6.92 -8.36 -13.93
N VAL A 170 -7.53 -9.54 -13.86
CA VAL A 170 -8.52 -9.90 -12.83
C VAL A 170 -7.84 -9.99 -11.46
N LEU A 171 -6.69 -10.66 -11.37
CA LEU A 171 -5.89 -10.74 -10.13
C LEU A 171 -5.59 -9.36 -9.57
N ARG A 172 -5.13 -8.43 -10.40
CA ARG A 172 -4.86 -7.06 -9.98
C ARG A 172 -6.13 -6.34 -9.53
N LYS A 173 -7.18 -6.36 -10.35
CA LYS A 173 -8.44 -5.67 -10.05
C LYS A 173 -9.12 -6.21 -8.80
N PHE A 174 -9.01 -7.49 -8.53
CA PHE A 174 -9.49 -8.10 -7.29
C PHE A 174 -8.86 -7.47 -6.05
N VAL A 175 -7.53 -7.26 -6.04
CA VAL A 175 -6.85 -6.59 -4.93
C VAL A 175 -7.25 -5.11 -4.82
N GLU A 176 -7.42 -4.41 -5.95
CA GLU A 176 -7.88 -3.02 -5.96
C GLU A 176 -9.29 -2.87 -5.35
N LEU A 177 -10.22 -3.77 -5.70
CA LEU A 177 -11.57 -3.76 -5.12
C LEU A 177 -11.55 -4.12 -3.63
N SER A 178 -10.80 -5.15 -3.25
CA SER A 178 -10.62 -5.53 -1.85
C SER A 178 -10.04 -4.38 -1.02
N TYR A 179 -9.09 -3.62 -1.57
CA TYR A 179 -8.55 -2.41 -0.94
C TYR A 179 -9.61 -1.31 -0.76
N ASN A 180 -10.47 -1.08 -1.76
CA ASN A 180 -11.54 -0.09 -1.64
C ASN A 180 -12.56 -0.50 -0.55
N ILE A 181 -12.90 -1.79 -0.47
CA ILE A 181 -13.75 -2.33 0.58
C ILE A 181 -13.07 -2.17 1.95
N TYR A 182 -11.78 -2.51 2.08
CA TYR A 182 -11.00 -2.30 3.29
C TYR A 182 -11.02 -0.84 3.74
N LYS A 183 -10.83 0.11 2.82
CA LYS A 183 -10.88 1.55 3.13
C LYS A 183 -12.24 2.00 3.66
N SER A 184 -13.33 1.36 3.27
CA SER A 184 -14.66 1.71 3.76
C SER A 184 -14.87 1.37 5.25
N ASN A 185 -14.18 0.31 5.75
CA ASN A 185 -14.16 -0.06 7.16
C ASN A 185 -12.92 -0.91 7.45
N THR A 186 -11.84 -0.27 7.92
CA THR A 186 -10.53 -0.90 8.13
C THR A 186 -10.53 -1.96 9.23
N GLU A 187 -11.32 -1.77 10.30
CA GLU A 187 -11.41 -2.74 11.39
C GLU A 187 -12.13 -4.03 10.95
N GLN A 188 -13.14 -3.90 10.13
CA GLN A 188 -13.96 -5.04 9.69
C GLN A 188 -13.29 -5.86 8.60
N TYR A 189 -12.59 -5.21 7.66
CA TYR A 189 -12.12 -5.85 6.42
C TYR A 189 -10.61 -6.05 6.36
N GLY A 190 -9.87 -5.82 7.45
CA GLY A 190 -8.40 -5.96 7.47
C GLY A 190 -7.95 -7.38 7.13
N ASP A 191 -8.48 -8.39 7.82
CA ASP A 191 -8.14 -9.80 7.59
C ASP A 191 -8.56 -10.27 6.18
N GLN A 192 -9.71 -9.79 5.69
CA GLN A 192 -10.18 -10.09 4.34
C GLN A 192 -9.22 -9.53 3.29
N PHE A 193 -8.80 -8.28 3.43
CA PHE A 193 -7.90 -7.63 2.48
C PHE A 193 -6.52 -8.32 2.47
N LEU A 194 -6.00 -8.71 3.64
CA LEU A 194 -4.77 -9.49 3.73
C LEU A 194 -4.89 -10.82 2.97
N ALA A 195 -5.96 -11.58 3.22
CA ALA A 195 -6.17 -12.87 2.58
C ALA A 195 -6.32 -12.73 1.05
N ASP A 196 -7.08 -11.75 0.59
CA ASP A 196 -7.28 -11.47 -0.84
C ASP A 196 -5.97 -11.05 -1.52
N TYR A 197 -5.17 -10.20 -0.87
CA TYR A 197 -3.84 -9.81 -1.35
C TYR A 197 -2.91 -11.02 -1.45
N GLN A 198 -2.83 -11.86 -0.41
CA GLN A 198 -1.98 -13.06 -0.41
C GLN A 198 -2.35 -14.01 -1.53
N LEU A 199 -3.64 -14.26 -1.73
CA LEU A 199 -4.14 -15.13 -2.79
C LEU A 199 -3.74 -14.63 -4.19
N ALA A 200 -3.97 -13.36 -4.49
CA ALA A 200 -3.64 -12.79 -5.78
C ALA A 200 -2.12 -12.65 -6.00
N SER A 201 -1.37 -12.25 -4.96
CA SER A 201 0.09 -12.09 -5.01
C SER A 201 0.78 -13.43 -5.28
N ALA A 202 0.35 -14.52 -4.62
CA ALA A 202 0.87 -15.86 -4.86
C ALA A 202 0.57 -16.35 -6.28
N ALA A 203 -0.64 -16.08 -6.80
CA ALA A 203 -0.99 -16.44 -8.17
C ALA A 203 -0.13 -15.68 -9.21
N LEU A 204 0.08 -14.37 -9.02
CA LEU A 204 0.94 -13.55 -9.88
C LEU A 204 2.39 -14.03 -9.85
N GLU A 205 2.89 -14.42 -8.69
CA GLU A 205 4.24 -14.96 -8.53
C GLU A 205 4.41 -16.29 -9.27
N GLN A 206 3.43 -17.19 -9.18
CA GLN A 206 3.45 -18.45 -9.93
C GLN A 206 3.44 -18.21 -11.45
N ILE A 207 2.65 -17.25 -11.96
CA ILE A 207 2.66 -16.90 -13.38
C ILE A 207 4.02 -16.34 -13.80
N ALA A 208 4.62 -15.48 -12.98
CA ALA A 208 5.93 -14.89 -13.24
C ALA A 208 7.02 -15.98 -13.27
N ALA A 209 7.04 -16.90 -12.29
CA ALA A 209 7.99 -17.99 -12.19
C ALA A 209 7.87 -19.01 -13.32
N ALA A 210 6.67 -19.22 -13.87
CA ALA A 210 6.45 -20.12 -15.00
C ALA A 210 7.10 -19.62 -16.31
N GLY A 211 7.50 -18.37 -16.39
CA GLY A 211 8.15 -17.79 -17.58
C GLY A 211 7.18 -17.54 -18.73
N GLY A 212 7.75 -17.35 -19.94
CA GLY A 212 6.98 -17.10 -21.16
C GLY A 212 6.44 -15.66 -21.26
N LYS A 213 5.54 -15.43 -22.21
CA LYS A 213 5.07 -14.09 -22.61
C LYS A 213 4.33 -13.30 -21.51
N ASN A 214 3.82 -13.97 -20.49
CA ASN A 214 3.05 -13.34 -19.41
C ASN A 214 3.91 -13.06 -18.16
N ALA A 215 5.15 -13.55 -18.09
CA ALA A 215 5.98 -13.45 -16.90
C ALA A 215 6.30 -12.02 -16.50
N GLU A 216 6.73 -11.18 -17.45
CA GLU A 216 7.04 -9.77 -17.22
C GLU A 216 5.81 -9.00 -16.76
N HIS A 217 4.66 -9.22 -17.41
CA HIS A 217 3.40 -8.59 -17.01
C HIS A 217 2.99 -9.02 -15.61
N ALA A 218 3.06 -10.30 -15.28
CA ALA A 218 2.74 -10.79 -13.94
C ALA A 218 3.67 -10.20 -12.88
N THR A 219 4.99 -10.11 -13.15
CA THR A 219 5.97 -9.48 -12.27
C THR A 219 5.62 -8.00 -12.00
N SER A 220 5.28 -7.26 -13.06
CA SER A 220 4.87 -5.85 -12.94
C SER A 220 3.59 -5.69 -12.12
N GLN A 221 2.57 -6.54 -12.34
CA GLN A 221 1.32 -6.47 -11.59
C GLN A 221 1.49 -6.93 -10.13
N LYS A 222 2.34 -7.93 -9.88
CA LYS A 222 2.72 -8.30 -8.51
C LYS A 222 3.35 -7.11 -7.76
N ALA A 223 4.33 -6.46 -8.37
CA ALA A 223 4.97 -5.29 -7.77
C ALA A 223 3.96 -4.14 -7.51
N TYR A 224 2.93 -4.01 -8.32
CA TYR A 224 1.85 -3.05 -8.11
C TYR A 224 1.00 -3.41 -6.90
N VAL A 225 0.49 -4.65 -6.80
CA VAL A 225 -0.36 -5.06 -5.66
C VAL A 225 0.40 -5.09 -4.35
N ASP A 226 1.71 -5.44 -4.37
CA ASP A 226 2.60 -5.37 -3.21
C ASP A 226 2.72 -3.93 -2.69
N ARG A 227 2.92 -2.96 -3.58
CA ARG A 227 2.95 -1.53 -3.21
C ARG A 227 1.61 -1.04 -2.68
N LEU A 228 0.50 -1.47 -3.27
CA LEU A 228 -0.83 -1.10 -2.82
C LEU A 228 -1.08 -1.62 -1.39
N TYR A 229 -0.76 -2.89 -1.14
CA TYR A 229 -0.89 -3.50 0.19
C TYR A 229 0.00 -2.80 1.21
N ALA A 230 1.26 -2.57 0.88
CA ALA A 230 2.21 -1.85 1.73
C ALA A 230 1.75 -0.42 2.08
N ALA A 231 1.18 0.29 1.10
CA ALA A 231 0.72 1.66 1.30
C ALA A 231 -0.61 1.75 2.07
N SER A 232 -1.34 0.65 2.19
CA SER A 232 -2.66 0.61 2.83
C SER A 232 -2.62 0.79 4.35
N GLY A 233 -1.50 0.45 5.00
CA GLY A 233 -1.37 0.37 6.45
C GLY A 233 -2.00 -0.88 7.08
N ALA A 234 -2.48 -1.84 6.27
CA ALA A 234 -3.08 -3.08 6.74
C ALA A 234 -2.05 -4.11 7.23
N ALA A 235 -0.81 -4.03 6.75
CA ALA A 235 0.25 -4.96 7.11
C ALA A 235 0.91 -4.58 8.43
N ASP A 236 0.97 -5.52 9.37
CA ASP A 236 1.87 -5.44 10.53
C ASP A 236 3.24 -6.07 10.23
N CYS A 237 4.23 -5.80 11.11
CA CYS A 237 5.59 -6.28 10.90
C CYS A 237 5.70 -7.80 10.94
N GLY A 238 4.90 -8.49 11.78
CA GLY A 238 4.91 -9.94 11.88
C GLY A 238 4.38 -10.62 10.61
N GLN A 239 3.31 -10.07 10.03
CA GLN A 239 2.76 -10.55 8.76
C GLN A 239 3.77 -10.33 7.62
N MET A 240 4.44 -9.17 7.60
CA MET A 240 5.51 -8.90 6.65
C MET A 240 6.66 -9.91 6.76
N ASP A 241 7.06 -10.26 7.98
CA ASP A 241 8.12 -11.23 8.22
C ASP A 241 7.75 -12.63 7.70
N GLN A 242 6.51 -13.08 7.92
CA GLN A 242 6.03 -14.34 7.38
C GLN A 242 6.05 -14.38 5.84
N MET A 243 5.69 -13.26 5.19
CA MET A 243 5.64 -13.17 3.72
C MET A 243 7.02 -13.08 3.08
N TYR A 244 7.97 -12.42 3.71
CA TYR A 244 9.23 -12.06 3.09
C TYR A 244 10.46 -12.85 3.58
N ALA A 245 10.37 -13.63 4.65
CA ALA A 245 11.51 -14.38 5.18
C ALA A 245 12.14 -15.35 4.16
N SER A 246 11.33 -16.13 3.45
CA SER A 246 11.83 -17.01 2.36
C SER A 246 12.30 -16.20 1.16
N VAL A 247 11.53 -15.15 0.79
CA VAL A 247 11.83 -14.32 -0.38
C VAL A 247 13.19 -13.63 -0.27
N VAL A 248 13.55 -13.12 0.92
CA VAL A 248 14.86 -12.49 1.17
C VAL A 248 16.00 -13.50 0.97
N ASN A 249 15.85 -14.71 1.53
CA ASN A 249 16.88 -15.75 1.39
C ASN A 249 17.04 -16.23 -0.07
N GLU A 250 15.95 -16.42 -0.79
CA GLU A 250 15.96 -16.79 -2.21
C GLU A 250 16.50 -15.69 -3.11
N SER A 251 16.38 -14.43 -2.69
CA SER A 251 16.83 -13.25 -3.42
C SER A 251 18.19 -12.72 -2.93
N ALA A 252 18.98 -13.52 -2.20
CA ALA A 252 20.24 -13.08 -1.60
C ALA A 252 21.28 -12.52 -2.61
N SER A 253 21.12 -12.80 -3.90
CA SER A 253 21.95 -12.27 -5.00
C SER A 253 21.25 -11.23 -5.88
N ASP A 254 20.01 -10.83 -5.55
CA ASP A 254 19.19 -9.86 -6.30
C ASP A 254 19.10 -8.53 -5.56
N LEU A 255 20.02 -7.61 -5.91
CA LEU A 255 20.11 -6.30 -5.26
C LEU A 255 18.84 -5.45 -5.43
N GLU A 256 18.19 -5.50 -6.58
CA GLU A 256 16.99 -4.72 -6.87
C GLU A 256 15.82 -5.19 -5.99
N LYS A 257 15.63 -6.49 -5.89
CA LYS A 257 14.58 -7.10 -5.07
C LYS A 257 14.82 -6.85 -3.58
N LEU A 258 16.07 -7.04 -3.10
CA LEU A 258 16.44 -6.73 -1.72
C LEU A 258 16.19 -5.24 -1.38
N GLY A 259 16.61 -4.33 -2.25
CA GLY A 259 16.38 -2.89 -2.09
C GLY A 259 14.89 -2.54 -2.06
N SER A 260 14.07 -3.20 -2.87
CA SER A 260 12.60 -3.01 -2.86
C SER A 260 11.98 -3.47 -1.55
N ILE A 261 12.43 -4.61 -1.00
CA ILE A 261 11.96 -5.13 0.29
C ILE A 261 12.38 -4.18 1.42
N MET A 262 13.63 -3.71 1.45
CA MET A 262 14.10 -2.77 2.47
C MET A 262 13.28 -1.47 2.46
N LYS A 263 13.00 -0.90 1.29
CA LYS A 263 12.13 0.29 1.17
C LYS A 263 10.72 0.03 1.68
N LEU A 264 10.17 -1.16 1.44
CA LEU A 264 8.87 -1.56 1.94
C LEU A 264 8.85 -1.59 3.48
N TYR A 265 9.82 -2.27 4.10
CA TYR A 265 9.94 -2.37 5.55
C TYR A 265 10.14 -1.00 6.23
N ARG A 266 10.96 -0.13 5.64
CA ARG A 266 11.12 1.26 6.12
C ARG A 266 9.81 2.04 6.10
N ARG A 267 9.06 1.95 5.00
CA ARG A 267 7.77 2.64 4.87
C ARG A 267 6.76 2.20 5.92
N LEU A 268 6.77 0.92 6.28
CA LEU A 268 5.89 0.35 7.31
C LEU A 268 6.42 0.54 8.74
N GLY A 269 7.61 1.13 8.92
CA GLY A 269 8.23 1.26 10.23
C GLY A 269 8.75 -0.05 10.82
N CYS A 270 8.91 -1.11 9.99
CA CYS A 270 9.33 -2.45 10.41
C CYS A 270 10.85 -2.65 10.38
N THR A 271 11.62 -1.63 10.68
CA THR A 271 13.09 -1.66 10.59
C THR A 271 13.78 -2.42 11.72
N GLU A 272 13.02 -2.93 12.70
CA GLU A 272 13.53 -3.78 13.79
C GLU A 272 13.37 -5.29 13.50
N SER A 273 12.87 -5.64 12.32
CA SER A 273 12.62 -7.01 11.88
C SER A 273 13.91 -7.73 11.50
N ASP A 274 14.00 -9.04 11.84
CA ASP A 274 15.10 -9.89 11.43
C ASP A 274 15.14 -10.09 9.90
N VAL A 275 13.99 -10.04 9.23
CA VAL A 275 13.89 -10.12 7.76
C VAL A 275 14.46 -8.86 7.10
N TYR A 276 14.17 -7.67 7.67
CA TYR A 276 14.79 -6.43 7.23
C TYR A 276 16.31 -6.47 7.38
N PHE A 277 16.81 -6.96 8.51
CA PHE A 277 18.25 -7.09 8.74
C PHE A 277 18.92 -8.06 7.77
N ALA A 278 18.29 -9.21 7.50
CA ALA A 278 18.80 -10.16 6.50
C ALA A 278 18.85 -9.54 5.11
N ALA A 279 17.81 -8.80 4.71
CA ALA A 279 17.80 -8.09 3.43
C ALA A 279 18.91 -7.04 3.35
N ALA A 280 19.10 -6.26 4.42
CA ALA A 280 20.16 -5.25 4.50
C ALA A 280 21.56 -5.88 4.44
N GLU A 281 21.79 -7.00 5.14
CA GLU A 281 23.05 -7.73 5.13
C GLU A 281 23.38 -8.28 3.74
N HIS A 282 22.40 -8.92 3.07
CA HIS A 282 22.60 -9.42 1.71
C HIS A 282 22.86 -8.28 0.73
N ALA A 283 22.06 -7.20 0.78
CA ALA A 283 22.26 -6.05 -0.09
C ALA A 283 23.62 -5.39 0.13
N HIS A 284 24.04 -5.25 1.38
CA HIS A 284 25.34 -4.66 1.73
C HIS A 284 26.53 -5.48 1.23
N LYS A 285 26.44 -6.83 1.27
CA LYS A 285 27.46 -7.73 0.73
C LYS A 285 27.57 -7.64 -0.80
N LEU A 286 26.47 -7.41 -1.49
CA LEU A 286 26.46 -7.28 -2.95
C LEU A 286 26.98 -5.91 -3.39
N GLN A 287 26.41 -4.85 -2.83
CA GLN A 287 26.77 -3.47 -3.11
C GLN A 287 26.44 -2.59 -1.89
N PRO A 288 27.44 -2.12 -1.13
CA PRO A 288 27.22 -1.22 -0.01
C PRO A 288 26.50 0.06 -0.44
N THR A 289 25.44 0.41 0.27
CA THR A 289 24.71 1.67 0.15
C THR A 289 24.49 2.26 1.53
N SER A 290 24.18 3.56 1.60
CA SER A 290 23.80 4.23 2.84
C SER A 290 22.70 3.47 3.60
N GLU A 291 21.66 3.06 2.88
CA GLU A 291 20.51 2.34 3.43
C GLU A 291 20.87 0.94 3.94
N SER A 292 21.65 0.17 3.16
CA SER A 292 22.07 -1.18 3.58
C SER A 292 23.01 -1.14 4.78
N ALA A 293 23.92 -0.18 4.83
CA ALA A 293 24.79 0.04 5.99
C ALA A 293 23.99 0.42 7.25
N ALA A 294 23.00 1.32 7.13
CA ALA A 294 22.13 1.67 8.25
C ALA A 294 21.32 0.48 8.78
N GLY A 295 20.83 -0.40 7.90
CA GLY A 295 20.17 -1.66 8.29
C GLY A 295 21.11 -2.60 9.05
N CYS A 296 22.36 -2.76 8.58
CA CYS A 296 23.39 -3.53 9.31
C CYS A 296 23.72 -2.92 10.67
N ALA A 297 23.76 -1.58 10.78
CA ALA A 297 23.95 -0.89 12.05
C ALA A 297 22.83 -1.20 13.06
N GLN A 298 21.56 -1.16 12.61
CA GLN A 298 20.42 -1.53 13.44
C GLN A 298 20.45 -2.99 13.89
N MET A 299 20.86 -3.91 13.01
CA MET A 299 21.10 -5.31 13.40
C MET A 299 22.15 -5.43 14.50
N CYS A 300 23.26 -4.67 14.41
CA CYS A 300 24.30 -4.66 15.45
C CYS A 300 23.74 -4.12 16.78
N LEU A 301 22.91 -3.07 16.77
CA LEU A 301 22.23 -2.56 17.97
C LEU A 301 21.35 -3.63 18.63
N LYS A 302 20.55 -4.35 17.83
CA LYS A 302 19.71 -5.45 18.36
C LYS A 302 20.54 -6.55 19.02
N LYS A 303 21.75 -6.80 18.50
CA LYS A 303 22.73 -7.75 19.09
C LYS A 303 23.56 -7.15 20.21
N ASN A 304 23.31 -5.89 20.61
CA ASN A 304 24.09 -5.14 21.57
C ASN A 304 25.58 -4.95 21.18
N ASP A 305 25.88 -5.01 19.88
CA ASP A 305 27.19 -4.68 19.34
C ASP A 305 27.27 -3.19 18.99
N LEU A 306 27.53 -2.38 20.01
CA LEU A 306 27.57 -0.91 19.87
C LEU A 306 28.72 -0.44 18.98
N ASN A 307 29.86 -1.14 18.98
CA ASN A 307 31.00 -0.78 18.13
C ASN A 307 30.74 -1.11 16.67
N GLY A 308 30.21 -2.29 16.37
CA GLY A 308 29.78 -2.66 15.03
C GLY A 308 28.73 -1.70 14.48
N ALA A 309 27.76 -1.28 15.31
CA ALA A 309 26.77 -0.31 14.92
C ALA A 309 27.39 1.05 14.54
N LEU A 310 28.37 1.56 15.31
CA LEU A 310 29.08 2.78 14.97
C LEU A 310 29.83 2.70 13.65
N GLU A 311 30.50 1.57 13.37
CA GLU A 311 31.22 1.39 12.11
C GLU A 311 30.27 1.39 10.90
N TYR A 312 29.14 0.71 11.00
CA TYR A 312 28.14 0.73 9.95
C TYR A 312 27.45 2.10 9.79
N TYR A 313 27.15 2.82 10.88
CA TYR A 313 26.59 4.18 10.75
C TYR A 313 27.61 5.17 10.17
N LYS A 314 28.90 5.05 10.42
CA LYS A 314 29.95 5.85 9.74
C LYS A 314 29.95 5.57 8.23
N GLN A 315 29.82 4.28 7.82
CA GLN A 315 29.71 3.94 6.41
C GLN A 315 28.43 4.52 5.81
N ALA A 316 27.28 4.37 6.48
CA ALA A 316 26.01 4.94 6.05
C ALA A 316 26.13 6.45 5.84
N LEU A 317 26.69 7.17 6.82
CA LEU A 317 26.90 8.62 6.77
C LEU A 317 27.80 9.03 5.60
N SER A 318 28.88 8.29 5.33
CA SER A 318 29.81 8.60 4.23
C SER A 318 29.19 8.44 2.84
N MET A 319 28.17 7.60 2.71
CA MET A 319 27.46 7.32 1.45
C MET A 319 26.14 8.08 1.33
N ALA A 320 25.65 8.70 2.39
CA ALA A 320 24.38 9.41 2.39
C ALA A 320 24.48 10.70 1.57
N THR A 321 23.50 10.93 0.72
CA THR A 321 23.38 12.13 -0.13
C THR A 321 22.30 13.10 0.38
N VAL A 322 21.36 12.61 1.17
CA VAL A 322 20.23 13.37 1.71
C VAL A 322 20.56 13.84 3.14
N ASP A 323 20.37 15.12 3.42
CA ASP A 323 20.73 15.69 4.71
C ASP A 323 19.87 15.18 5.87
N GLU A 324 18.62 14.81 5.62
CA GLU A 324 17.75 14.16 6.60
C GLU A 324 18.29 12.80 7.05
N ASP A 325 18.76 11.97 6.11
CA ASP A 325 19.40 10.68 6.44
C ASP A 325 20.69 10.89 7.23
N LYS A 326 21.53 11.87 6.82
CA LYS A 326 22.77 12.20 7.54
C LYS A 326 22.49 12.63 8.98
N ALA A 327 21.48 13.49 9.18
CA ALA A 327 21.08 13.93 10.51
C ALA A 327 20.62 12.78 11.39
N ASP A 328 19.82 11.84 10.86
CA ASP A 328 19.37 10.66 11.60
C ASP A 328 20.54 9.74 11.96
N TYR A 329 21.49 9.50 11.06
CA TYR A 329 22.67 8.68 11.39
C TYR A 329 23.56 9.34 12.44
N LEU A 330 23.77 10.64 12.36
CA LEU A 330 24.52 11.40 13.39
C LEU A 330 23.83 11.34 14.75
N TYR A 331 22.50 11.49 14.77
CA TYR A 331 21.71 11.33 16.00
C TYR A 331 21.87 9.92 16.59
N ARG A 332 21.77 8.87 15.78
CA ARG A 332 21.95 7.48 16.23
C ARG A 332 23.37 7.22 16.76
N MET A 333 24.38 7.74 16.08
CA MET A 333 25.76 7.69 16.59
C MET A 333 25.89 8.41 17.92
N ALA A 334 25.25 9.56 18.08
CA ALA A 334 25.24 10.28 19.35
C ALA A 334 24.66 9.44 20.50
N THR A 335 23.53 8.77 20.27
CA THR A 335 22.90 7.89 21.27
C THR A 335 23.78 6.68 21.62
N ILE A 336 24.47 6.09 20.64
CA ILE A 336 25.41 5.00 20.88
C ILE A 336 26.58 5.48 21.73
N TYR A 337 27.15 6.66 21.48
CA TYR A 337 28.23 7.21 22.29
C TYR A 337 27.78 7.51 23.73
N VAL A 338 26.52 7.91 23.94
CA VAL A 338 25.94 8.01 25.29
C VAL A 338 25.93 6.63 25.97
N SER A 339 25.50 5.61 25.29
CA SER A 339 25.48 4.23 25.81
C SER A 339 26.87 3.70 26.12
N LEU A 340 27.89 4.11 25.37
CA LEU A 340 29.29 3.81 25.62
C LEU A 340 29.92 4.71 26.70
N ASN A 341 29.13 5.58 27.34
CA ASN A 341 29.58 6.57 28.30
C ASN A 341 30.65 7.57 27.76
N ASN A 342 30.71 7.74 26.45
CA ASN A 342 31.55 8.74 25.79
C ASN A 342 30.74 10.01 25.50
N LEU A 343 30.42 10.74 26.58
CA LEU A 343 29.46 11.84 26.58
C LEU A 343 29.88 13.01 25.70
N GLN A 344 31.19 13.29 25.64
CA GLN A 344 31.75 14.38 24.82
C GLN A 344 31.51 14.08 23.31
N GLN A 345 31.79 12.85 22.87
CA GLN A 345 31.54 12.46 21.49
C GLN A 345 30.03 12.42 21.20
N GLY A 346 29.23 11.92 22.14
CA GLY A 346 27.77 11.91 22.01
C GLY A 346 27.21 13.32 21.75
N ALA A 347 27.62 14.30 22.58
CA ALA A 347 27.24 15.70 22.38
C ALA A 347 27.74 16.26 21.03
N SER A 348 28.97 15.92 20.62
CA SER A 348 29.55 16.38 19.35
C SER A 348 28.76 15.91 18.15
N TYR A 349 28.39 14.61 18.12
CA TYR A 349 27.56 14.06 17.02
C TYR A 349 26.14 14.63 17.04
N ALA A 350 25.55 14.85 18.22
CA ALA A 350 24.23 15.48 18.31
C ALA A 350 24.24 16.94 17.81
N TYR A 351 25.31 17.69 18.02
CA TYR A 351 25.46 19.03 17.42
C TYR A 351 25.61 18.95 15.90
N GLN A 352 26.41 18.03 15.39
CA GLN A 352 26.50 17.83 13.91
C GLN A 352 25.15 17.47 13.29
N ALA A 353 24.31 16.70 13.98
CA ALA A 353 22.95 16.44 13.54
C ALA A 353 22.10 17.72 13.51
N LEU A 354 22.22 18.58 14.53
CA LEU A 354 21.52 19.87 14.58
C LEU A 354 21.99 20.88 13.52
N ASP A 355 23.22 20.77 13.03
CA ASP A 355 23.69 21.62 11.91
C ASP A 355 22.91 21.29 10.61
N LEU A 356 22.37 20.09 10.49
CA LEU A 356 21.55 19.64 9.35
C LEU A 356 20.05 19.73 9.64
N ALA A 357 19.64 19.49 10.90
CA ALA A 357 18.26 19.49 11.34
C ALA A 357 18.08 20.28 12.64
N PRO A 358 18.06 21.64 12.61
CA PRO A 358 18.08 22.50 13.80
C PRO A 358 16.84 22.34 14.71
N GLU A 359 15.74 21.83 14.19
CA GLU A 359 14.48 21.64 14.92
C GLU A 359 14.31 20.22 15.49
N ASP A 360 15.30 19.33 15.35
CA ASP A 360 15.23 17.98 15.92
C ASP A 360 15.42 18.03 17.45
N GLY A 361 14.32 18.04 18.19
CA GLY A 361 14.30 18.06 19.65
C GLY A 361 15.02 16.89 20.30
N ARG A 362 15.08 15.72 19.63
CA ARG A 362 15.77 14.52 20.12
C ARG A 362 17.28 14.80 20.35
N CYS A 363 17.90 15.54 19.45
CA CYS A 363 19.31 15.92 19.56
C CYS A 363 19.59 16.79 20.80
N TYR A 364 18.69 17.74 21.10
CA TYR A 364 18.81 18.53 22.33
C TYR A 364 18.63 17.69 23.59
N LEU A 365 17.74 16.66 23.57
CA LEU A 365 17.63 15.71 24.68
C LEU A 365 18.94 14.95 24.90
N VAL A 366 19.56 14.44 23.84
CA VAL A 366 20.84 13.74 23.90
C VAL A 366 21.94 14.65 24.44
N ILE A 367 22.05 15.90 23.98
CA ILE A 367 23.03 16.86 24.47
C ILE A 367 22.83 17.14 25.97
N GLY A 368 21.57 17.31 26.39
CA GLY A 368 21.27 17.52 27.83
C GLY A 368 21.67 16.32 28.70
N ILE A 369 21.44 15.10 28.22
CA ILE A 369 21.87 13.87 28.91
C ILE A 369 23.40 13.80 28.98
N CYS A 370 24.10 14.12 27.89
CA CYS A 370 25.55 14.19 27.88
C CYS A 370 26.09 15.20 28.90
N TYR A 371 25.48 16.38 29.00
CA TYR A 371 25.87 17.39 29.95
C TYR A 371 25.61 16.96 31.39
N ALA A 372 24.45 16.39 31.68
CA ALA A 372 24.08 15.92 33.00
C ALA A 372 25.01 14.82 33.53
N GLY A 373 25.58 13.99 32.66
CA GLY A 373 26.56 12.97 33.04
C GLY A 373 28.02 13.45 33.08
N ALA A 374 28.29 14.69 32.68
CA ALA A 374 29.67 15.19 32.59
C ALA A 374 30.29 15.42 33.94
N LYS A 375 31.54 14.99 34.09
CA LYS A 375 32.39 15.27 35.25
C LYS A 375 33.35 16.42 34.89
N ILE A 376 33.01 17.65 35.28
CA ILE A 376 33.74 18.88 34.91
C ILE A 376 34.54 19.45 36.07
N TYR A 377 34.02 19.37 37.30
CA TYR A 377 34.61 19.98 38.50
C TYR A 377 34.79 18.94 39.59
N ASP A 378 35.86 19.10 40.34
CA ASP A 378 36.10 18.32 41.56
C ASP A 378 35.30 18.87 42.77
N ASP A 379 34.99 20.19 42.75
CA ASP A 379 34.13 20.81 43.76
C ASP A 379 32.69 20.25 43.63
N PRO A 380 32.13 19.70 44.73
CA PRO A 380 30.83 19.03 44.71
C PRO A 380 29.63 19.95 44.44
N ILE A 381 29.78 21.27 44.72
CA ILE A 381 28.73 22.25 44.46
C ILE A 381 28.82 22.71 43.00
N LEU A 382 30.01 23.06 42.52
CA LEU A 382 30.24 23.42 41.11
C LEU A 382 29.95 22.27 40.19
N ALA A 383 30.22 21.03 40.59
CA ALA A 383 29.88 19.85 39.81
C ALA A 383 28.38 19.75 39.46
N ARG A 384 27.52 20.35 40.27
CA ARG A 384 26.07 20.38 40.02
C ARG A 384 25.65 21.40 38.95
N SER A 385 26.55 22.31 38.54
CA SER A 385 26.29 23.31 37.50
C SER A 385 25.97 22.69 36.14
N VAL A 386 26.42 21.46 35.86
CA VAL A 386 26.08 20.69 34.63
C VAL A 386 24.59 20.42 34.50
N PHE A 387 23.87 20.32 35.62
CA PHE A 387 22.41 20.09 35.58
C PHE A 387 21.63 21.33 35.16
N TRP A 388 22.17 22.55 35.39
CA TRP A 388 21.54 23.79 34.90
C TRP A 388 21.51 23.79 33.37
N ILE A 389 22.67 23.59 32.74
CA ILE A 389 22.80 23.62 31.29
C ILE A 389 22.10 22.41 30.62
N ALA A 390 22.08 21.26 31.32
CA ALA A 390 21.29 20.11 30.86
C ALA A 390 19.79 20.44 30.79
N CYS A 391 19.26 21.08 31.85
CA CYS A 391 17.87 21.53 31.88
C CYS A 391 17.57 22.60 30.82
N ASP A 392 18.54 23.45 30.46
CA ASP A 392 18.38 24.40 29.36
C ASP A 392 18.25 23.67 28.00
N MET A 393 19.01 22.59 27.78
CA MET A 393 18.88 21.76 26.57
C MET A 393 17.54 21.06 26.51
N PHE A 394 17.08 20.48 27.62
CA PHE A 394 15.73 19.85 27.65
C PHE A 394 14.63 20.89 27.44
N GLN A 395 14.77 22.10 27.97
CA GLN A 395 13.83 23.19 27.70
C GLN A 395 13.83 23.58 26.22
N LYS A 396 15.02 23.63 25.59
CA LYS A 396 15.15 23.90 24.16
C LYS A 396 14.52 22.79 23.31
N ALA A 397 14.72 21.51 23.67
CA ALA A 397 14.13 20.36 22.98
C ALA A 397 12.62 20.53 22.79
N LYS A 398 11.88 20.79 23.89
CA LYS A 398 10.43 20.95 23.84
C LYS A 398 9.93 22.24 23.19
N GLN A 399 10.81 23.25 23.06
CA GLN A 399 10.50 24.51 22.36
C GLN A 399 10.54 24.34 20.85
N VAL A 400 11.50 23.57 20.34
CA VAL A 400 11.69 23.36 18.91
C VAL A 400 10.85 22.19 18.39
N ASP A 401 10.60 21.18 19.25
CA ASP A 401 9.86 19.97 18.90
C ASP A 401 8.89 19.59 20.03
N SER A 402 7.61 19.82 19.82
CA SER A 402 6.57 19.51 20.80
C SER A 402 6.43 18.01 21.09
N SER A 403 6.87 17.13 20.19
CA SER A 403 6.86 15.68 20.40
C SER A 403 7.79 15.25 21.54
N CYS A 404 8.86 16.00 21.76
CA CYS A 404 9.83 15.80 22.85
C CYS A 404 9.35 16.32 24.22
N ALA A 405 8.20 16.99 24.32
CA ALA A 405 7.78 17.71 25.54
C ALA A 405 7.63 16.79 26.76
N THR A 406 7.09 15.60 26.58
CA THR A 406 6.89 14.63 27.68
C THR A 406 8.22 14.19 28.28
N ASP A 407 9.17 13.79 27.45
CA ASP A 407 10.48 13.30 27.88
C ASP A 407 11.33 14.45 28.43
N ALA A 408 11.32 15.62 27.80
CA ALA A 408 11.97 16.81 28.28
C ALA A 408 11.49 17.19 29.69
N ASN A 409 10.17 17.18 29.93
CA ASN A 409 9.63 17.51 31.27
C ASN A 409 10.03 16.50 32.33
N LYS A 410 10.07 15.20 32.03
CA LYS A 410 10.57 14.15 32.93
C LYS A 410 12.03 14.38 33.29
N LEU A 411 12.87 14.64 32.28
CA LEU A 411 14.29 14.89 32.47
C LEU A 411 14.52 16.18 33.29
N ILE A 412 13.82 17.27 33.02
CA ILE A 412 13.88 18.50 33.79
C ILE A 412 13.48 18.24 35.25
N ALA A 413 12.40 17.54 35.50
CA ALA A 413 11.95 17.20 36.86
C ALA A 413 12.99 16.36 37.60
N THR A 414 13.61 15.39 36.92
CA THR A 414 14.68 14.56 37.49
C THR A 414 15.90 15.36 37.84
N TYR A 415 16.44 16.17 36.92
CA TYR A 415 17.72 16.83 37.10
C TYR A 415 17.66 18.10 37.98
N ARG A 416 16.50 18.77 38.08
CA ARG A 416 16.28 19.85 39.03
C ARG A 416 16.47 19.43 40.49
N GLN A 417 16.26 18.16 40.81
CA GLN A 417 16.48 17.65 42.18
C GLN A 417 17.95 17.70 42.61
N TYR A 418 18.87 17.73 41.65
CA TYR A 418 20.33 17.80 41.88
C TYR A 418 20.89 19.22 41.89
N PHE A 419 20.06 20.25 41.71
CA PHE A 419 20.50 21.62 41.81
C PHE A 419 21.06 21.90 43.24
N PRO A 420 22.07 22.76 43.38
CA PRO A 420 22.52 23.22 44.69
C PRO A 420 21.37 23.82 45.50
N THR A 421 21.42 23.70 46.83
CA THR A 421 20.48 24.40 47.70
C THR A 421 20.71 25.91 47.67
N LYS A 422 19.75 26.71 48.17
CA LYS A 422 19.95 28.16 48.31
C LYS A 422 21.15 28.47 49.23
N GLU A 423 21.33 27.65 50.28
CA GLU A 423 22.45 27.78 51.22
C GLU A 423 23.78 27.45 50.54
N ASP A 424 23.87 26.35 49.75
CA ASP A 424 25.04 25.99 48.94
C ASP A 424 25.46 27.15 48.03
N VAL A 425 24.50 27.75 47.30
CA VAL A 425 24.76 28.86 46.37
C VAL A 425 25.22 30.13 47.14
N PHE A 426 24.57 30.44 48.26
CA PHE A 426 24.84 31.63 49.03
C PHE A 426 26.28 31.64 49.63
N PHE A 427 26.75 30.49 50.13
CA PHE A 427 28.08 30.39 50.74
C PHE A 427 29.21 30.10 49.74
N HIS A 428 28.89 29.79 48.49
CA HIS A 428 29.90 29.49 47.48
C HIS A 428 30.42 30.75 46.79
N LYS A 429 31.73 30.92 46.76
CA LYS A 429 32.42 32.17 46.32
C LYS A 429 32.16 32.49 44.81
N GLU A 430 31.96 31.50 44.02
CA GLU A 430 31.83 31.63 42.56
C GLU A 430 30.38 31.61 42.08
N LEU A 431 29.41 31.40 42.97
CA LEU A 431 28.01 31.28 42.61
C LEU A 431 27.21 32.49 43.10
N ASN A 432 26.23 32.90 42.25
CA ASN A 432 25.26 33.90 42.61
C ASN A 432 23.93 33.53 41.93
N ASP A 433 22.88 33.29 42.72
CA ASP A 433 21.61 32.84 42.25
C ASP A 433 20.99 33.81 41.21
N GLY A 434 20.54 33.33 40.09
CA GLY A 434 20.04 34.12 38.98
C GLY A 434 21.12 34.73 38.07
N ALA A 435 22.39 34.66 38.42
CA ALA A 435 23.49 35.21 37.61
C ALA A 435 23.92 34.23 36.49
N ALA A 436 24.51 34.80 35.44
CA ALA A 436 25.13 34.00 34.39
C ALA A 436 26.33 33.20 34.94
N PHE A 437 26.38 31.92 34.62
CA PHE A 437 27.46 31.02 34.97
C PHE A 437 27.96 30.28 33.72
N ARG A 438 29.29 30.19 33.56
CA ARG A 438 29.88 29.43 32.45
C ARG A 438 30.38 28.08 32.93
N VAL A 439 29.73 27.03 32.49
CA VAL A 439 30.20 25.66 32.74
C VAL A 439 31.45 25.43 31.91
N GLY A 440 32.54 25.03 32.58
CA GLY A 440 33.86 24.85 31.97
C GLY A 440 34.02 23.52 31.21
N GLY A 441 35.30 23.11 31.13
CA GLY A 441 35.66 21.84 30.48
C GLY A 441 35.25 21.78 29.02
N TRP A 442 34.90 20.60 28.56
CA TRP A 442 34.47 20.39 27.18
C TRP A 442 33.06 20.95 26.87
N ILE A 443 32.23 21.22 27.88
CA ILE A 443 30.93 21.85 27.72
C ILE A 443 31.08 23.30 27.26
N ASN A 444 31.86 24.09 27.99
CA ASN A 444 32.25 25.47 27.68
C ASN A 444 31.08 26.37 27.21
N LYS A 445 29.92 26.28 27.87
CA LYS A 445 28.68 27.01 27.55
C LYS A 445 28.16 27.79 28.77
N SER A 446 27.44 28.89 28.50
CA SER A 446 26.82 29.70 29.55
C SER A 446 25.39 29.21 29.87
N THR A 447 25.04 29.30 31.12
CA THR A 447 23.72 29.01 31.69
C THR A 447 23.42 30.02 32.81
N ILE A 448 22.32 29.88 33.51
CA ILE A 448 21.99 30.67 34.68
C ILE A 448 22.20 29.80 35.94
N CYS A 449 22.86 30.34 36.95
CA CYS A 449 22.94 29.73 38.26
C CYS A 449 21.54 29.65 38.89
N ARG A 450 21.14 28.47 39.33
CA ARG A 450 19.82 28.22 39.93
C ARG A 450 19.95 27.39 41.18
N SER A 451 19.36 27.88 42.27
CA SER A 451 19.16 27.06 43.44
C SER A 451 17.97 26.11 43.31
N LYS A 452 17.97 25.03 44.07
CA LYS A 452 16.84 24.12 44.19
C LYS A 452 15.64 24.87 44.78
N ALA A 453 14.47 24.70 44.14
CA ALA A 453 13.22 25.18 44.73
C ALA A 453 12.93 24.41 46.03
N GLU A 454 12.43 25.11 47.03
CA GLU A 454 11.99 24.51 48.30
C GLU A 454 10.80 23.62 48.13
#